data_9f055f2e3bba3e1c53b98ede4530c1a8
#
_entry.id   9f055f2e3bba3e1c53b98ede4530c1a8
#
_cell.length_a   1.000
_cell.length_b   1.000
_cell.length_c   1.000
_cell.angle_alpha   90.00
_cell.angle_beta   90.00
_cell.angle_gamma   90.00
#
_symmetry.space_group_name_H-M   'P 1'
#
loop_
_entity.id
_entity.type
_entity.pdbx_description
1 polymer ?
#
loop_
_entity_poly.entity_id
_entity_poly.type
_entity_poly.pdbx_seq_one_letter_code
_entity_poly.pdbx_strand_id
1 'polypeptide(L)'
;MKEKITNLLEKTSDINDDELNSHFLNYICVLISGYLEIELDKIIKEYRKSNHCNSHECKDTIQSMGKIHNAKWCAMRPVFMNIDDKILNELRGTTQDFGLTIASIDNIVKTRHKVAHGKDVTNLTREILSADLNNINSFINKLQEIFKNL
;
A
#
# COMPACT_ATOMS: atom_id res chain seq x y z
N MET A 1 5.06 2.36 11.91
CA MET A 1 4.76 0.99 11.44
C MET A 1 5.83 0.45 10.50
N LYS A 2 6.28 1.25 9.52
CA LYS A 2 7.36 0.87 8.57
C LYS A 2 8.61 0.32 9.29
N GLU A 3 9.16 1.05 10.26
CA GLU A 3 10.34 0.66 11.02
C GLU A 3 10.20 -0.73 11.69
N LYS A 4 9.02 -1.00 12.26
CA LYS A 4 8.73 -2.33 12.82
C LYS A 4 8.79 -3.42 11.76
N ILE A 5 8.27 -3.16 10.56
CA ILE A 5 8.30 -4.13 9.44
C ILE A 5 9.74 -4.36 8.98
N THR A 6 10.54 -3.29 8.84
CA THR A 6 11.95 -3.39 8.47
C THR A 6 12.74 -4.23 9.48
N ASN A 7 12.57 -3.97 10.78
CA ASN A 7 13.21 -4.76 11.83
C ASN A 7 12.78 -6.24 11.83
N LEU A 8 11.54 -6.53 11.46
CA LEU A 8 11.07 -7.91 11.31
C LEU A 8 11.71 -8.59 10.10
N LEU A 9 11.84 -7.89 8.97
CA LEU A 9 12.53 -8.40 7.78
C LEU A 9 14.01 -8.72 8.07
N GLU A 10 14.70 -7.89 8.84
CA GLU A 10 16.08 -8.16 9.25
C GLU A 10 16.19 -9.46 10.06
N LYS A 11 15.27 -9.70 10.98
CA LYS A 11 15.25 -10.90 11.82
C LYS A 11 14.97 -12.20 11.07
N THR A 12 14.43 -12.14 9.85
CA THR A 12 14.22 -13.36 9.04
C THR A 12 15.52 -14.06 8.67
N SER A 13 16.65 -13.34 8.62
CA SER A 13 17.96 -13.93 8.36
C SER A 13 18.44 -14.91 9.44
N ASP A 14 17.92 -14.78 10.67
CA ASP A 14 18.32 -15.57 11.82
C ASP A 14 17.46 -16.85 11.97
N ILE A 15 16.43 -17.01 11.13
CA ILE A 15 15.52 -18.16 11.16
C ILE A 15 16.07 -19.27 10.27
N ASN A 16 16.57 -20.34 10.89
CA ASN A 16 17.15 -21.49 10.19
C ASN A 16 16.10 -22.55 9.78
N ASP A 17 14.88 -22.47 10.28
CA ASP A 17 13.77 -23.34 9.93
C ASP A 17 12.99 -22.75 8.76
N ASP A 18 12.98 -23.47 7.62
CA ASP A 18 12.38 -22.98 6.37
C ASP A 18 10.85 -22.82 6.50
N GLU A 19 10.18 -23.71 7.21
CA GLU A 19 8.73 -23.64 7.43
C GLU A 19 8.38 -22.45 8.31
N LEU A 20 9.09 -22.28 9.41
CA LEU A 20 8.92 -21.13 10.31
C LEU A 20 9.22 -19.81 9.60
N ASN A 21 10.28 -19.78 8.79
CA ASN A 21 10.65 -18.60 7.99
C ASN A 21 9.54 -18.25 6.98
N SER A 22 8.97 -19.23 6.31
CA SER A 22 7.85 -19.06 5.37
C SER A 22 6.63 -18.44 6.09
N HIS A 23 6.25 -18.96 7.25
CA HIS A 23 5.16 -18.40 8.05
C HIS A 23 5.45 -16.96 8.49
N PHE A 24 6.70 -16.67 8.85
CA PHE A 24 7.09 -15.32 9.27
C PHE A 24 7.06 -14.32 8.10
N LEU A 25 7.51 -14.72 6.92
CA LEU A 25 7.41 -13.91 5.70
C LEU A 25 5.93 -13.65 5.31
N ASN A 26 5.07 -14.64 5.43
CA ASN A 26 3.63 -14.50 5.23
C ASN A 26 3.02 -13.46 6.19
N TYR A 27 3.40 -13.51 7.48
CA TYR A 27 2.99 -12.51 8.47
C TYR A 27 3.47 -11.11 8.10
N ILE A 28 4.73 -10.96 7.68
CA ILE A 28 5.28 -9.66 7.24
C ILE A 28 4.52 -9.12 6.02
N CYS A 29 4.16 -9.96 5.06
CA CYS A 29 3.35 -9.56 3.91
C CYS A 29 1.99 -8.98 4.35
N VAL A 30 1.34 -9.59 5.34
CA VAL A 30 0.09 -9.07 5.92
C VAL A 30 0.30 -7.70 6.57
N LEU A 31 1.42 -7.52 7.29
CA LEU A 31 1.77 -6.23 7.90
C LEU A 31 2.03 -5.13 6.85
N ILE A 32 2.69 -5.44 5.74
CA ILE A 32 2.93 -4.49 4.65
C ILE A 32 1.61 -4.05 4.01
N SER A 33 0.68 -4.99 3.76
CA SER A 33 -0.66 -4.65 3.27
C SER A 33 -1.41 -3.74 4.24
N GLY A 34 -1.39 -4.06 5.53
CA GLY A 34 -2.00 -3.23 6.58
C GLY A 34 -1.35 -1.84 6.70
N TYR A 35 -0.02 -1.75 6.50
CA TYR A 35 0.68 -0.48 6.47
C TYR A 35 0.19 0.42 5.35
N LEU A 36 0.06 -0.11 4.13
CA LEU A 36 -0.48 0.62 2.98
C LEU A 36 -1.89 1.15 3.27
N GLU A 37 -2.80 0.29 3.76
CA GLU A 37 -4.19 0.66 4.07
C GLU A 37 -4.27 1.77 5.13
N ILE A 38 -3.46 1.69 6.18
CA ILE A 38 -3.42 2.69 7.26
C ILE A 38 -2.91 4.04 6.75
N GLU A 39 -1.85 4.05 5.93
CA GLU A 39 -1.30 5.31 5.42
C GLU A 39 -2.23 5.97 4.40
N LEU A 40 -2.90 5.20 3.55
CA LEU A 40 -3.95 5.71 2.66
C LEU A 40 -5.09 6.35 3.45
N ASP A 41 -5.58 5.68 4.50
CA ASP A 41 -6.64 6.20 5.36
C ASP A 41 -6.22 7.52 6.05
N LYS A 42 -4.96 7.64 6.48
CA LYS A 42 -4.42 8.89 7.05
C LYS A 42 -4.41 10.03 6.03
N ILE A 43 -3.87 9.79 4.83
CA ILE A 43 -3.80 10.80 3.75
C ILE A 43 -5.19 11.36 3.47
N ILE A 44 -6.17 10.48 3.32
CA ILE A 44 -7.55 10.87 3.01
C ILE A 44 -8.20 11.62 4.17
N LYS A 45 -7.98 11.19 5.41
CA LYS A 45 -8.48 11.88 6.59
C LYS A 45 -7.88 13.28 6.75
N GLU A 46 -6.59 13.44 6.46
CA GLU A 46 -5.91 14.73 6.48
C GLU A 46 -6.47 15.66 5.40
N TYR A 47 -6.63 15.16 4.19
CA TYR A 47 -7.24 15.92 3.08
C TYR A 47 -8.66 16.37 3.41
N ARG A 48 -9.49 15.53 4.01
CA ARG A 48 -10.84 15.91 4.48
C ARG A 48 -10.81 17.02 5.51
N LYS A 49 -9.87 17.00 6.45
CA LYS A 49 -9.73 18.00 7.50
C LYS A 49 -9.32 19.36 6.96
N SER A 50 -8.58 19.42 5.85
CA SER A 50 -8.15 20.65 5.20
C SER A 50 -9.26 21.39 4.44
N ASN A 51 -10.50 20.87 4.44
CA ASN A 51 -11.68 21.44 3.78
C ASN A 51 -11.57 21.65 2.25
N HIS A 52 -10.63 20.97 1.60
CA HIS A 52 -10.52 21.01 0.13
C HIS A 52 -11.65 20.27 -0.58
N CYS A 53 -12.47 19.51 0.17
CA CYS A 53 -13.56 18.71 -0.36
C CYS A 53 -14.92 19.36 -0.05
N ASN A 54 -15.40 20.21 -0.93
CA ASN A 54 -16.69 20.93 -0.76
C ASN A 54 -17.88 20.27 -1.48
N SER A 55 -17.64 19.35 -2.42
CA SER A 55 -18.71 18.65 -3.14
C SER A 55 -19.24 17.46 -2.36
N HIS A 56 -20.54 17.15 -2.53
CA HIS A 56 -21.18 15.98 -1.94
C HIS A 56 -20.57 14.67 -2.48
N GLU A 57 -20.29 14.62 -3.79
CA GLU A 57 -19.67 13.48 -4.47
C GLU A 57 -18.26 13.19 -3.95
N CYS A 58 -17.46 14.21 -3.69
CA CYS A 58 -16.14 14.04 -3.12
C CYS A 58 -16.21 13.46 -1.70
N LYS A 59 -17.19 13.91 -0.87
CA LYS A 59 -17.38 13.37 0.48
C LYS A 59 -17.75 11.90 0.46
N ASP A 60 -18.68 11.51 -0.41
CA ASP A 60 -19.12 10.12 -0.54
C ASP A 60 -17.99 9.22 -1.06
N THR A 61 -17.23 9.69 -2.04
CA THR A 61 -16.05 9.00 -2.59
C THR A 61 -14.99 8.79 -1.54
N ILE A 62 -14.65 9.82 -0.76
CA ILE A 62 -13.67 9.74 0.32
C ILE A 62 -14.17 8.83 1.45
N GLN A 63 -15.46 8.84 1.75
CA GLN A 63 -16.03 7.95 2.75
C GLN A 63 -15.98 6.48 2.30
N SER A 64 -16.10 6.22 1.00
CA SER A 64 -15.94 4.88 0.43
C SER A 64 -14.48 4.38 0.47
N MET A 65 -13.49 5.26 0.30
CA MET A 65 -12.06 4.90 0.39
C MET A 65 -11.65 4.36 1.75
N GLY A 66 -12.13 4.95 2.83
CA GLY A 66 -11.84 4.46 4.19
C GLY A 66 -12.36 3.04 4.47
N LYS A 67 -13.09 2.44 3.52
CA LYS A 67 -13.61 1.07 3.57
C LYS A 67 -12.89 0.11 2.62
N ILE A 68 -11.85 0.56 1.90
CA ILE A 68 -11.11 -0.31 0.99
C ILE A 68 -10.20 -1.23 1.81
N HIS A 69 -10.71 -2.42 2.11
CA HIS A 69 -9.95 -3.49 2.76
C HIS A 69 -8.97 -4.21 1.81
N ASN A 70 -8.91 -3.84 0.57
CA ASN A 70 -8.02 -4.38 -0.46
C ASN A 70 -7.53 -3.21 -1.33
N ALA A 71 -6.42 -2.61 -0.94
CA ALA A 71 -5.83 -1.44 -1.61
C ALA A 71 -5.13 -1.81 -2.94
N LYS A 72 -5.81 -2.58 -3.81
CA LYS A 72 -5.35 -2.86 -5.17
C LYS A 72 -5.42 -1.60 -6.02
N TRP A 73 -4.52 -1.49 -6.98
CA TRP A 73 -4.49 -0.35 -7.89
C TRP A 73 -5.82 -0.14 -8.63
N CYS A 74 -6.44 -1.23 -9.12
CA CYS A 74 -7.73 -1.13 -9.80
C CYS A 74 -8.86 -0.57 -8.93
N ALA A 75 -8.77 -0.70 -7.61
CA ALA A 75 -9.73 -0.14 -6.66
C ALA A 75 -9.38 1.31 -6.27
N MET A 76 -8.10 1.65 -6.15
CA MET A 76 -7.64 2.99 -5.77
C MET A 76 -7.75 4.01 -6.91
N ARG A 77 -7.42 3.58 -8.14
CA ARG A 77 -7.39 4.46 -9.32
C ARG A 77 -8.68 5.26 -9.54
N PRO A 78 -9.89 4.65 -9.60
CA PRO A 78 -11.12 5.40 -9.80
C PRO A 78 -11.36 6.43 -8.70
N VAL A 79 -10.97 6.13 -7.48
CA VAL A 79 -11.13 7.04 -6.35
C VAL A 79 -10.23 8.26 -6.51
N PHE A 80 -8.96 8.09 -6.88
CA PHE A 80 -8.06 9.21 -7.16
C PHE A 80 -8.58 10.08 -8.31
N MET A 81 -9.08 9.46 -9.38
CA MET A 81 -9.70 10.19 -10.50
C MET A 81 -10.92 11.01 -10.08
N ASN A 82 -11.73 10.49 -9.17
CA ASN A 82 -12.91 11.21 -8.68
C ASN A 82 -12.57 12.36 -7.73
N ILE A 83 -11.38 12.32 -7.08
CA ILE A 83 -10.91 13.42 -6.22
C ILE A 83 -10.33 14.53 -7.10
N ASP A 84 -9.33 14.22 -7.93
CA ASP A 84 -8.71 15.12 -8.90
C ASP A 84 -7.91 14.30 -9.94
N ASP A 85 -8.18 14.52 -11.22
CA ASP A 85 -7.46 13.85 -12.33
C ASP A 85 -5.95 14.11 -12.31
N LYS A 86 -5.51 15.23 -11.74
CA LYS A 86 -4.10 15.58 -11.59
C LYS A 86 -3.32 14.56 -10.76
N ILE A 87 -3.95 13.92 -9.77
CA ILE A 87 -3.31 12.93 -8.90
C ILE A 87 -2.64 11.84 -9.74
N LEU A 88 -3.35 11.29 -10.73
CA LEU A 88 -2.82 10.23 -11.58
C LEU A 88 -1.69 10.70 -12.49
N ASN A 89 -1.80 11.92 -13.01
CA ASN A 89 -0.79 12.49 -13.89
C ASN A 89 0.51 12.76 -13.12
N GLU A 90 0.41 13.30 -11.92
CA GLU A 90 1.55 13.56 -11.05
C GLU A 90 2.20 12.25 -10.55
N LEU A 91 1.41 11.25 -10.16
CA LEU A 91 1.93 9.93 -9.78
C LEU A 91 2.73 9.30 -10.93
N ARG A 92 2.24 9.38 -12.18
CA ARG A 92 2.93 8.84 -13.36
C ARG A 92 4.17 9.62 -13.74
N GLY A 93 4.11 10.95 -13.64
CA GLY A 93 5.20 11.82 -14.08
C GLY A 93 6.40 11.88 -13.13
N THR A 94 6.19 11.54 -11.85
CA THR A 94 7.19 11.72 -10.81
C THR A 94 7.72 10.42 -10.21
N THR A 95 7.06 9.30 -10.46
CA THR A 95 7.49 7.99 -9.96
C THR A 95 8.33 7.32 -11.04
N GLN A 96 9.63 7.32 -10.87
CA GLN A 96 10.54 6.48 -11.66
C GLN A 96 10.06 5.03 -11.45
N ASP A 97 9.67 4.34 -12.51
CA ASP A 97 9.08 2.99 -12.44
C ASP A 97 7.69 2.89 -11.76
N PHE A 98 6.78 3.77 -12.14
CA PHE A 98 5.39 3.70 -11.69
C PHE A 98 4.77 2.31 -11.89
N GLY A 99 5.11 1.63 -12.98
CA GLY A 99 4.66 0.26 -13.26
C GLY A 99 5.12 -0.75 -12.20
N LEU A 100 6.38 -0.68 -11.77
CA LEU A 100 6.91 -1.54 -10.69
C LEU A 100 6.23 -1.25 -9.35
N THR A 101 5.98 0.02 -9.05
CA THR A 101 5.27 0.42 -7.83
C THR A 101 3.87 -0.18 -7.77
N ILE A 102 3.11 -0.10 -8.87
CA ILE A 102 1.78 -0.70 -8.96
C ILE A 102 1.85 -2.22 -8.86
N ALA A 103 2.83 -2.85 -9.52
CA ALA A 103 3.05 -4.30 -9.42
C ALA A 103 3.34 -4.74 -7.98
N SER A 104 4.16 -3.99 -7.24
CA SER A 104 4.45 -4.24 -5.81
C SER A 104 3.19 -4.14 -4.96
N ILE A 105 2.36 -3.10 -5.15
CA ILE A 105 1.09 -2.94 -4.44
C ILE A 105 0.17 -4.14 -4.69
N ASP A 106 -0.06 -4.46 -5.97
CA ASP A 106 -0.98 -5.54 -6.34
C ASP A 106 -0.46 -6.91 -5.92
N ASN A 107 0.88 -7.12 -5.93
CA ASN A 107 1.51 -8.34 -5.46
C ASN A 107 1.29 -8.55 -3.96
N ILE A 108 1.58 -7.54 -3.15
CA ILE A 108 1.38 -7.60 -1.68
C ILE A 108 -0.08 -7.86 -1.34
N VAL A 109 -1.03 -7.14 -1.95
CA VAL A 109 -2.46 -7.33 -1.66
C VAL A 109 -2.96 -8.71 -2.11
N LYS A 110 -2.49 -9.20 -3.28
CA LYS A 110 -2.81 -10.54 -3.79
C LYS A 110 -2.23 -11.64 -2.88
N THR A 111 -0.98 -11.47 -2.44
CA THR A 111 -0.31 -12.42 -1.55
C THR A 111 -0.98 -12.47 -0.19
N ARG A 112 -1.26 -11.31 0.41
CA ARG A 112 -2.02 -11.23 1.68
C ARG A 112 -3.38 -11.93 1.58
N HIS A 113 -4.08 -11.80 0.45
CA HIS A 113 -5.35 -12.50 0.24
C HIS A 113 -5.17 -14.03 0.21
N LYS A 114 -4.12 -14.53 -0.45
CA LYS A 114 -3.81 -15.97 -0.43
C LYS A 114 -3.52 -16.47 0.99
N VAL A 115 -2.66 -15.75 1.74
CA VAL A 115 -2.32 -16.07 3.13
C VAL A 115 -3.57 -16.13 4.01
N ALA A 116 -4.45 -15.13 3.89
CA ALA A 116 -5.69 -15.05 4.68
C ALA A 116 -6.67 -16.21 4.40
N HIS A 117 -6.58 -16.82 3.22
CA HIS A 117 -7.39 -17.97 2.83
C HIS A 117 -6.65 -19.32 2.98
N GLY A 118 -5.53 -19.36 3.70
CA GLY A 118 -4.76 -20.57 3.95
C GLY A 118 -4.18 -21.20 2.68
N LYS A 119 -3.97 -20.42 1.62
CA LYS A 119 -3.36 -20.91 0.39
C LYS A 119 -1.85 -20.81 0.49
N ASP A 120 -1.16 -21.82 -0.01
CA ASP A 120 0.30 -21.80 -0.07
C ASP A 120 0.81 -20.63 -0.91
N VAL A 121 1.76 -19.91 -0.36
CA VAL A 121 2.50 -18.85 -1.04
C VAL A 121 3.91 -19.34 -1.25
N THR A 122 4.19 -19.79 -2.46
CA THR A 122 5.53 -20.17 -2.89
C THR A 122 6.29 -18.93 -3.37
N ASN A 123 7.61 -18.93 -3.19
CA ASN A 123 8.53 -17.88 -3.68
C ASN A 123 8.42 -16.50 -2.99
N LEU A 124 7.90 -16.43 -1.78
CA LEU A 124 7.99 -15.21 -0.99
C LEU A 124 9.35 -15.17 -0.28
N THR A 125 10.17 -14.15 -0.58
CA THR A 125 11.49 -13.99 0.03
C THR A 125 11.60 -12.65 0.75
N ARG A 126 12.58 -12.52 1.63
CA ARG A 126 12.91 -11.27 2.31
C ARG A 126 13.22 -10.14 1.32
N GLU A 127 13.96 -10.45 0.26
CA GLU A 127 14.38 -9.49 -0.77
C GLU A 127 13.16 -8.94 -1.52
N ILE A 128 12.22 -9.81 -1.90
CA ILE A 128 10.95 -9.42 -2.55
C ILE A 128 10.15 -8.51 -1.63
N LEU A 129 9.95 -8.90 -0.37
CA LEU A 129 9.19 -8.09 0.58
C LEU A 129 9.87 -6.76 0.90
N SER A 130 11.21 -6.71 0.97
CA SER A 130 11.95 -5.47 1.15
C SER A 130 11.79 -4.52 -0.05
N ALA A 131 11.87 -5.05 -1.26
CA ALA A 131 11.66 -4.27 -2.48
C ALA A 131 10.23 -3.74 -2.56
N ASP A 132 9.24 -4.58 -2.31
CA ASP A 132 7.82 -4.20 -2.30
C ASP A 132 7.53 -3.13 -1.23
N LEU A 133 8.08 -3.27 -0.01
CA LEU A 133 7.94 -2.27 1.05
C LEU A 133 8.52 -0.93 0.65
N ASN A 134 9.69 -0.91 0.00
CA ASN A 134 10.32 0.32 -0.47
C ASN A 134 9.50 1.01 -1.56
N ASN A 135 8.99 0.25 -2.54
CA ASN A 135 8.13 0.77 -3.61
C ASN A 135 6.82 1.34 -3.05
N ILE A 136 6.17 0.61 -2.13
CA ILE A 136 4.96 1.06 -1.43
C ILE A 136 5.22 2.33 -0.62
N ASN A 137 6.34 2.39 0.10
CA ASN A 137 6.69 3.58 0.87
C ASN A 137 6.94 4.81 -0.03
N SER A 138 7.61 4.63 -1.16
CA SER A 138 7.81 5.70 -2.16
C SER A 138 6.47 6.20 -2.71
N PHE A 139 5.55 5.29 -3.01
CA PHE A 139 4.18 5.61 -3.42
C PHE A 139 3.44 6.43 -2.36
N ILE A 140 3.47 5.99 -1.10
CA ILE A 140 2.81 6.69 0.02
C ILE A 140 3.36 8.11 0.17
N ASN A 141 4.69 8.26 0.18
CA ASN A 141 5.33 9.57 0.32
C ASN A 141 4.92 10.50 -0.83
N LYS A 142 4.92 9.99 -2.06
CA LYS A 142 4.51 10.78 -3.22
C LYS A 142 3.05 11.17 -3.17
N LEU A 143 2.19 10.26 -2.78
CA LEU A 143 0.77 10.54 -2.62
C LEU A 143 0.52 11.62 -1.54
N GLN A 144 1.27 11.57 -0.43
CA GLN A 144 1.21 12.62 0.61
C GLN A 144 1.62 14.00 0.07
N GLU A 145 2.68 14.08 -0.75
CA GLU A 145 3.09 15.33 -1.39
C GLU A 145 1.99 15.88 -2.31
N ILE A 146 1.42 15.02 -3.16
CA ILE A 146 0.36 15.40 -4.09
C ILE A 146 -0.84 15.94 -3.32
N PHE A 147 -1.33 15.21 -2.32
CA PHE A 147 -2.49 15.62 -1.53
C PHE A 147 -2.28 16.88 -0.68
N LYS A 148 -1.04 17.24 -0.34
CA LYS A 148 -0.73 18.52 0.32
C LYS A 148 -0.80 19.72 -0.63
N ASN A 149 -0.61 19.48 -1.93
CA ASN A 149 -0.56 20.50 -2.96
C ASN A 149 -1.91 20.66 -3.72
N LEU A 150 -2.91 19.82 -3.41
CA LEU A 150 -4.28 19.94 -3.92
C LEU A 150 -5.07 20.97 -3.12
#